data_aadebab7f1c3fe0cd038606207bc1427
#
_entry.id   aadebab7f1c3fe0cd038606207bc1427
#
_cell.length_a   1.000
_cell.length_b   1.000
_cell.length_c   1.000
_cell.angle_alpha   90.00
_cell.angle_beta   90.00
_cell.angle_gamma   90.00
#
_symmetry.space_group_name_H-M   'P 1'
#
loop_
_entity.id
_entity.type
_entity.pdbx_description
1 polymer ?
#
loop_
_entity_poly.entity_id
_entity_poly.type
_entity_poly.pdbx_seq_one_letter_code
_entity_poly.pdbx_strand_id
1 'polypeptide(L)'
;MSAAVNHKFPRLSRGARIALLVAPIAFTSVLAACTKTAAQQGPPPPPQVSVANVIERDVTEWDEFTGRLQAVDSVEVRPRVSGYVSAVHFTEGAMVRKGDVLFQIDPRPFQAEVDRLQAELARARATVQRATSEAERAERLRRENAIANEERDRRESFAQESAAQVAAVEAALRASELNLEFTRVTSPINGRVSRAIVTEGNLVSSGPGEATLLTTVVSLDPVYAYFDADEQIYLRYTTGSGRSRGSIDRRIRMALSNEEGFPREGQLDFLDNQLDSGTGTIRGRAVFHNTDGQLTPGLFVRLRLAGAGSYHGLLIQDRAVGTDLSKKFVYVVSPKNEIEYRPVTLGPIVDGLRVVRSGLKAGEPIVVNGLQRIRPGIQVKPIADGPAQAGPYDSNASH
;
A
#
# COMPACT_ATOMS: atom_id res chain seq x y z
N MET A 1 -36.81 -40.24 53.66
CA MET A 1 -38.12 -40.76 53.17
C MET A 1 -37.76 -41.69 52.04
N SER A 2 -37.40 -42.90 52.19
CA SER A 2 -38.14 -44.16 52.50
C SER A 2 -39.17 -44.49 51.41
N ALA A 3 -38.83 -45.46 50.56
CA ALA A 3 -39.78 -46.46 50.03
C ALA A 3 -38.98 -47.62 49.42
N ALA A 4 -38.94 -48.68 50.17
CA ALA A 4 -38.55 -50.03 49.78
C ALA A 4 -39.71 -50.65 48.96
N VAL A 5 -39.39 -51.37 47.87
CA VAL A 5 -40.32 -52.32 47.25
C VAL A 5 -39.67 -53.71 47.18
N ASN A 6 -40.31 -54.56 47.84
CA ASN A 6 -40.05 -55.95 48.04
C ASN A 6 -40.70 -56.77 46.94
N HIS A 7 -40.06 -57.72 46.24
CA HIS A 7 -40.71 -58.71 45.40
C HIS A 7 -40.16 -60.10 45.63
N LYS A 8 -41.14 -60.90 46.00
CA LYS A 8 -41.13 -62.31 46.37
C LYS A 8 -40.77 -63.24 45.20
N PHE A 9 -39.95 -64.23 45.53
CA PHE A 9 -39.76 -65.44 44.72
C PHE A 9 -40.94 -66.43 44.88
N PRO A 10 -41.38 -67.10 43.79
CA PRO A 10 -42.21 -68.32 43.97
C PRO A 10 -41.37 -69.58 43.95
N ARG A 11 -41.74 -70.51 44.82
CA ARG A 11 -41.20 -71.84 45.02
C ARG A 11 -41.61 -72.78 43.88
N LEU A 12 -40.63 -73.50 43.28
CA LEU A 12 -40.90 -74.62 42.38
C LEU A 12 -41.16 -75.90 43.13
N SER A 13 -42.22 -76.55 42.67
CA SER A 13 -42.70 -77.82 43.16
C SER A 13 -41.86 -79.04 42.70
N ARG A 14 -41.81 -80.07 43.59
CA ARG A 14 -41.19 -81.36 43.35
C ARG A 14 -41.98 -82.16 42.28
N GLY A 15 -41.26 -82.72 41.31
CA GLY A 15 -41.80 -83.75 40.43
C GLY A 15 -40.98 -83.90 39.10
N ALA A 16 -40.01 -84.77 39.19
CA ALA A 16 -39.49 -85.65 38.10
C ALA A 16 -38.02 -86.01 38.31
N ARG A 17 -37.85 -86.93 39.27
CA ARG A 17 -36.67 -87.77 39.25
C ARG A 17 -37.09 -89.03 38.50
N ILE A 18 -36.46 -89.32 37.35
CA ILE A 18 -36.28 -90.61 36.63
C ILE A 18 -36.12 -90.22 35.10
N ALA A 19 -34.89 -90.10 34.70
CA ALA A 19 -34.40 -90.30 33.33
C ALA A 19 -32.91 -89.83 33.19
N LEU A 20 -32.13 -90.49 34.00
CA LEU A 20 -30.67 -90.25 34.02
C LEU A 20 -30.04 -91.58 33.82
N LEU A 21 -29.74 -91.96 32.51
CA LEU A 21 -28.79 -93.07 32.28
C LEU A 21 -28.62 -93.46 30.80
N VAL A 22 -29.03 -92.71 29.77
CA VAL A 22 -28.79 -93.12 28.37
C VAL A 22 -28.17 -92.00 27.45
N ALA A 23 -27.62 -90.96 27.94
CA ALA A 23 -27.13 -89.88 27.09
C ALA A 23 -25.66 -89.44 27.25
N PRO A 24 -24.65 -90.32 27.42
CA PRO A 24 -23.28 -89.84 27.23
C PRO A 24 -22.58 -90.29 25.95
N ILE A 25 -23.19 -91.07 25.02
CA ILE A 25 -22.44 -91.57 23.86
C ILE A 25 -22.74 -90.77 22.55
N ALA A 26 -23.85 -90.00 22.48
CA ALA A 26 -24.19 -89.17 21.27
C ALA A 26 -23.56 -87.78 21.31
N PHE A 27 -22.97 -87.33 22.40
CA PHE A 27 -22.42 -85.97 22.51
C PHE A 27 -20.95 -85.82 22.16
N THR A 28 -20.21 -86.93 22.02
CA THR A 28 -18.79 -86.91 21.67
C THR A 28 -18.54 -86.91 20.16
N SER A 29 -19.57 -87.15 19.29
CA SER A 29 -19.40 -87.21 17.84
C SER A 29 -19.68 -85.85 17.14
N VAL A 30 -20.24 -84.85 17.87
CA VAL A 30 -20.54 -83.54 17.30
C VAL A 30 -19.45 -82.49 17.57
N LEU A 31 -18.54 -82.74 18.53
CA LEU A 31 -17.43 -81.83 18.78
C LEU A 31 -16.24 -81.97 17.84
N ALA A 32 -16.14 -82.96 17.00
CA ALA A 32 -15.02 -83.18 16.09
C ALA A 32 -15.22 -82.54 14.68
N ALA A 33 -16.36 -81.89 14.39
CA ALA A 33 -16.64 -81.32 13.06
C ALA A 33 -16.52 -79.75 12.96
N CYS A 34 -16.04 -79.05 14.00
CA CYS A 34 -15.87 -77.59 14.02
C CYS A 34 -14.44 -77.13 14.21
N THR A 35 -13.41 -77.89 13.90
CA THR A 35 -12.11 -77.31 13.60
C THR A 35 -12.10 -76.78 12.16
N LYS A 36 -12.84 -75.66 11.96
CA LYS A 36 -12.56 -74.79 10.79
C LYS A 36 -11.11 -74.36 10.91
N THR A 37 -10.28 -74.90 10.05
CA THR A 37 -8.95 -74.37 9.72
C THR A 37 -9.02 -72.85 9.70
N ALA A 38 -8.47 -72.21 10.72
CA ALA A 38 -8.18 -70.80 10.63
C ALA A 38 -7.20 -70.66 9.47
N ALA A 39 -7.76 -70.33 8.28
CA ALA A 39 -6.94 -69.91 7.18
C ALA A 39 -6.06 -68.81 7.75
N GLN A 40 -4.76 -69.00 7.80
CA GLN A 40 -3.77 -67.97 8.04
C GLN A 40 -4.05 -66.89 7.03
N GLN A 41 -4.83 -65.88 7.44
CA GLN A 41 -4.92 -64.64 6.71
C GLN A 41 -3.48 -64.10 6.69
N GLY A 42 -2.88 -64.26 5.55
CA GLY A 42 -1.60 -63.59 5.29
C GLY A 42 -1.71 -62.11 5.67
N PRO A 43 -0.63 -61.43 6.02
CA PRO A 43 -0.67 -60.04 6.40
C PRO A 43 -1.55 -59.27 5.38
N PRO A 44 -2.45 -58.38 5.87
CA PRO A 44 -3.34 -57.64 4.96
C PRO A 44 -2.52 -56.96 3.90
N PRO A 45 -3.00 -56.90 2.65
CA PRO A 45 -2.25 -56.31 1.57
C PRO A 45 -1.89 -54.87 1.95
N PRO A 46 -0.69 -54.39 1.60
CA PRO A 46 -0.27 -53.05 1.92
C PRO A 46 -1.26 -52.01 1.42
N PRO A 47 -1.66 -51.00 2.23
CA PRO A 47 -2.61 -50.00 1.86
C PRO A 47 -2.11 -49.22 0.66
N GLN A 48 -3.02 -48.93 -0.30
CA GLN A 48 -2.72 -48.08 -1.44
C GLN A 48 -2.76 -46.60 -1.03
N VAL A 49 -1.73 -45.85 -1.43
CA VAL A 49 -1.60 -44.41 -1.18
C VAL A 49 -1.24 -43.68 -2.47
N SER A 50 -1.80 -42.51 -2.67
CA SER A 50 -1.37 -41.64 -3.79
C SER A 50 -0.12 -40.89 -3.38
N VAL A 51 0.87 -40.86 -4.25
CA VAL A 51 2.14 -40.19 -4.05
C VAL A 51 2.42 -39.15 -5.13
N ALA A 52 3.02 -38.02 -4.73
CA ALA A 52 3.56 -37.02 -5.64
C ALA A 52 5.00 -36.71 -5.25
N ASN A 53 5.81 -36.34 -6.23
CA ASN A 53 7.18 -35.92 -5.97
C ASN A 53 7.23 -34.45 -5.51
N VAL A 54 8.15 -34.15 -4.61
CA VAL A 54 8.51 -32.78 -4.21
C VAL A 54 9.08 -32.05 -5.42
N ILE A 55 8.47 -30.93 -5.79
CA ILE A 55 8.86 -30.11 -6.93
C ILE A 55 9.84 -29.05 -6.45
N GLU A 56 10.96 -28.88 -7.13
CA GLU A 56 11.85 -27.74 -6.94
C GLU A 56 11.61 -26.72 -8.06
N ARG A 57 11.32 -25.49 -7.68
CA ARG A 57 11.06 -24.38 -8.62
C ARG A 57 11.48 -23.06 -8.01
N ASP A 58 11.81 -22.10 -8.88
CA ASP A 58 12.00 -20.73 -8.45
C ASP A 58 10.68 -20.15 -7.91
N VAL A 59 10.72 -19.71 -6.66
CA VAL A 59 9.59 -19.16 -5.95
C VAL A 59 9.88 -17.68 -5.63
N THR A 60 8.95 -16.81 -5.99
CA THR A 60 8.95 -15.42 -5.54
C THR A 60 7.84 -15.26 -4.52
N GLU A 61 8.20 -14.98 -3.29
CA GLU A 61 7.22 -14.62 -2.25
C GLU A 61 6.83 -13.15 -2.43
N TRP A 62 5.56 -12.85 -2.21
CA TRP A 62 5.02 -11.51 -2.26
C TRP A 62 4.41 -11.18 -0.92
N ASP A 63 4.75 -10.01 -0.39
CA ASP A 63 4.06 -9.45 0.76
C ASP A 63 2.98 -8.48 0.26
N GLU A 64 1.76 -8.63 0.77
CA GLU A 64 0.62 -7.82 0.38
C GLU A 64 0.31 -6.78 1.45
N PHE A 65 0.01 -5.57 1.00
CA PHE A 65 -0.32 -4.45 1.85
C PHE A 65 -1.59 -3.76 1.33
N THR A 66 -2.33 -3.17 2.24
CA THR A 66 -3.37 -2.20 1.90
C THR A 66 -2.79 -0.81 1.98
N GLY A 67 -3.04 0.00 0.97
CA GLY A 67 -2.56 1.37 0.89
C GLY A 67 -3.64 2.35 0.45
N ARG A 68 -3.25 3.61 0.36
CA ARG A 68 -4.10 4.69 -0.14
C ARG A 68 -3.34 5.54 -1.15
N LEU A 69 -4.01 5.88 -2.25
CA LEU A 69 -3.46 6.80 -3.25
C LEU A 69 -3.46 8.23 -2.72
N GLN A 70 -2.39 8.95 -3.03
CA GLN A 70 -2.26 10.38 -2.79
C GLN A 70 -1.68 11.07 -4.02
N ALA A 71 -2.10 12.30 -4.25
CA ALA A 71 -1.45 13.13 -5.27
C ALA A 71 -0.02 13.46 -4.84
N VAL A 72 0.89 13.59 -5.81
CA VAL A 72 2.25 14.09 -5.57
C VAL A 72 2.19 15.52 -5.05
N ASP A 73 1.41 16.36 -5.73
CA ASP A 73 1.18 17.75 -5.35
C ASP A 73 -0.32 17.97 -5.10
N SER A 74 -0.64 18.62 -3.99
CA SER A 74 -1.99 19.08 -3.65
C SER A 74 -1.89 20.50 -3.15
N VAL A 75 -2.48 21.46 -3.87
CA VAL A 75 -2.37 22.87 -3.56
C VAL A 75 -3.74 23.48 -3.36
N GLU A 76 -3.92 24.10 -2.20
CA GLU A 76 -5.04 24.96 -1.91
C GLU A 76 -4.83 26.31 -2.59
N VAL A 77 -5.68 26.66 -3.52
CA VAL A 77 -5.64 27.95 -4.21
C VAL A 77 -6.32 29.00 -3.37
N ARG A 78 -5.54 29.96 -2.89
CA ARG A 78 -5.98 31.08 -2.06
C ARG A 78 -5.55 32.40 -2.70
N PRO A 79 -6.34 33.48 -2.60
CA PRO A 79 -5.99 34.78 -3.17
C PRO A 79 -4.84 35.41 -2.38
N ARG A 80 -4.03 36.22 -3.06
CA ARG A 80 -2.96 37.04 -2.47
C ARG A 80 -3.37 38.49 -2.22
N VAL A 81 -4.51 38.89 -2.80
CA VAL A 81 -5.13 40.19 -2.61
C VAL A 81 -6.60 40.02 -2.29
N SER A 82 -7.15 40.90 -1.49
CA SER A 82 -8.57 40.91 -1.12
C SER A 82 -9.38 41.69 -2.15
N GLY A 83 -10.59 41.22 -2.47
CA GLY A 83 -11.47 41.91 -3.41
C GLY A 83 -12.65 41.03 -3.84
N TYR A 84 -13.51 41.53 -4.70
CA TYR A 84 -14.65 40.78 -5.23
C TYR A 84 -14.22 39.88 -6.38
N VAL A 85 -14.70 38.66 -6.42
CA VAL A 85 -14.51 37.75 -7.57
C VAL A 85 -15.37 38.25 -8.73
N SER A 86 -14.74 38.65 -9.82
CA SER A 86 -15.42 39.14 -11.02
C SER A 86 -15.72 38.06 -12.05
N ALA A 87 -14.93 36.98 -12.09
CA ALA A 87 -15.15 35.84 -12.99
C ALA A 87 -14.47 34.56 -12.47
N VAL A 88 -15.03 33.40 -12.85
CA VAL A 88 -14.45 32.07 -12.69
C VAL A 88 -14.17 31.50 -14.10
N HIS A 89 -12.92 31.14 -14.38
CA HIS A 89 -12.46 30.82 -15.74
C HIS A 89 -12.23 29.33 -16.00
N PHE A 90 -12.65 28.43 -15.12
CA PHE A 90 -12.47 26.99 -15.31
C PHE A 90 -13.80 26.24 -15.18
N THR A 91 -13.84 25.03 -15.72
CA THR A 91 -14.91 24.07 -15.45
C THR A 91 -14.49 23.18 -14.29
N GLU A 92 -15.39 22.97 -13.33
CA GLU A 92 -15.14 22.10 -12.17
C GLU A 92 -14.74 20.67 -12.59
N GLY A 93 -13.71 20.12 -11.99
CA GLY A 93 -13.17 18.81 -12.34
C GLY A 93 -12.31 18.75 -13.60
N ALA A 94 -12.13 19.87 -14.31
CA ALA A 94 -11.31 19.93 -15.53
C ALA A 94 -9.81 19.81 -15.22
N MET A 95 -9.04 19.43 -16.23
CA MET A 95 -7.57 19.52 -16.19
C MET A 95 -7.13 20.95 -16.47
N VAL A 96 -6.22 21.43 -15.64
CA VAL A 96 -5.62 22.77 -15.76
C VAL A 96 -4.10 22.66 -15.81
N ARG A 97 -3.48 23.62 -16.47
CA ARG A 97 -2.02 23.75 -16.53
C ARG A 97 -1.54 24.82 -15.57
N LYS A 98 -0.31 24.68 -15.12
CA LYS A 98 0.36 25.75 -14.37
C LYS A 98 0.32 27.06 -15.15
N GLY A 99 -0.20 28.12 -14.53
CA GLY A 99 -0.36 29.44 -15.11
C GLY A 99 -1.75 29.71 -15.67
N ASP A 100 -2.60 28.70 -15.85
CA ASP A 100 -3.99 28.92 -16.27
C ASP A 100 -4.73 29.76 -15.25
N VAL A 101 -5.47 30.78 -15.71
CA VAL A 101 -6.27 31.65 -14.86
C VAL A 101 -7.49 30.87 -14.34
N LEU A 102 -7.64 30.79 -13.04
CA LEU A 102 -8.77 30.12 -12.38
C LEU A 102 -9.83 31.12 -11.94
N PHE A 103 -9.41 32.18 -11.29
CA PHE A 103 -10.31 33.23 -10.81
C PHE A 103 -9.76 34.59 -11.20
N GLN A 104 -10.68 35.52 -11.47
CA GLN A 104 -10.38 36.94 -11.61
C GLN A 104 -10.98 37.71 -10.44
N ILE A 105 -10.16 38.39 -9.67
CA ILE A 105 -10.59 39.40 -8.69
C ILE A 105 -10.72 40.72 -9.44
N ASP A 106 -11.66 41.58 -9.06
CA ASP A 106 -11.89 42.87 -9.69
C ASP A 106 -10.59 43.68 -9.77
N PRO A 107 -10.02 43.88 -10.95
CA PRO A 107 -8.73 44.55 -11.10
C PRO A 107 -8.83 46.08 -11.04
N ARG A 108 -10.03 46.65 -11.18
CA ARG A 108 -10.21 48.10 -11.31
C ARG A 108 -9.60 48.94 -10.20
N PRO A 109 -9.78 48.60 -8.90
CA PRO A 109 -9.14 49.36 -7.80
C PRO A 109 -7.61 49.30 -7.90
N PHE A 110 -7.06 48.14 -8.26
CA PHE A 110 -5.61 47.94 -8.35
C PHE A 110 -5.04 48.67 -9.57
N GLN A 111 -5.74 48.66 -10.68
CA GLN A 111 -5.35 49.42 -11.90
C GLN A 111 -5.32 50.92 -11.61
N ALA A 112 -6.33 51.44 -10.93
CA ALA A 112 -6.38 52.87 -10.56
C ALA A 112 -5.19 53.26 -9.69
N GLU A 113 -4.73 52.37 -8.77
CA GLU A 113 -3.55 52.64 -7.95
C GLU A 113 -2.26 52.60 -8.75
N VAL A 114 -2.11 51.68 -9.70
CA VAL A 114 -0.98 51.62 -10.64
C VAL A 114 -0.93 52.93 -11.47
N ASP A 115 -2.08 53.39 -12.02
CA ASP A 115 -2.16 54.60 -12.80
C ASP A 115 -1.78 55.85 -11.97
N ARG A 116 -2.23 55.92 -10.72
CA ARG A 116 -1.85 56.97 -9.76
C ARG A 116 -0.35 57.04 -9.52
N LEU A 117 0.29 55.85 -9.27
CA LEU A 117 1.73 55.76 -9.00
C LEU A 117 2.55 56.05 -10.29
N GLN A 118 2.08 55.69 -11.44
CA GLN A 118 2.71 56.06 -12.74
C GLN A 118 2.74 57.56 -12.92
N ALA A 119 1.64 58.25 -12.67
CA ALA A 119 1.58 59.70 -12.71
C ALA A 119 2.53 60.37 -11.69
N GLU A 120 2.61 59.80 -10.48
CA GLU A 120 3.55 60.28 -9.43
C GLU A 120 5.01 60.05 -9.82
N LEU A 121 5.34 58.93 -10.44
CA LEU A 121 6.66 58.67 -10.98
C LEU A 121 7.05 59.64 -12.10
N ALA A 122 6.13 59.97 -12.99
CA ALA A 122 6.35 60.96 -14.05
C ALA A 122 6.66 62.34 -13.43
N ARG A 123 5.91 62.74 -12.37
CA ARG A 123 6.17 63.98 -11.66
C ARG A 123 7.54 63.97 -10.98
N ALA A 124 7.90 62.86 -10.28
CA ALA A 124 9.19 62.75 -9.59
C ALA A 124 10.36 62.81 -10.57
N ARG A 125 10.25 62.14 -11.73
CA ARG A 125 11.25 62.20 -12.81
C ARG A 125 11.45 63.60 -13.39
N ALA A 126 10.36 64.35 -13.58
CA ALA A 126 10.46 65.74 -14.02
C ALA A 126 11.18 66.64 -12.96
N THR A 127 10.95 66.36 -11.66
CA THR A 127 11.65 67.04 -10.54
C THR A 127 13.14 66.75 -10.56
N VAL A 128 13.54 65.45 -10.72
CA VAL A 128 14.95 65.08 -10.82
C VAL A 128 15.62 65.78 -12.00
N GLN A 129 15.01 65.77 -13.16
CA GLN A 129 15.56 66.41 -14.36
C GLN A 129 15.83 67.92 -14.11
N ARG A 130 14.88 68.63 -13.50
CA ARG A 130 15.06 70.02 -13.12
C ARG A 130 16.18 70.19 -12.08
N ALA A 131 16.17 69.42 -11.01
CA ALA A 131 17.14 69.51 -9.90
C ALA A 131 18.58 69.21 -10.40
N THR A 132 18.73 68.20 -11.23
CA THR A 132 20.01 67.86 -11.90
C THR A 132 20.52 69.03 -12.77
N SER A 133 19.66 69.61 -13.61
CA SER A 133 20.04 70.76 -14.43
C SER A 133 20.44 71.98 -13.59
N GLU A 134 19.77 72.21 -12.48
CA GLU A 134 20.11 73.27 -11.50
C GLU A 134 21.45 72.99 -10.78
N ALA A 135 21.70 71.79 -10.37
CA ALA A 135 22.95 71.35 -9.75
C ALA A 135 24.14 71.49 -10.72
N GLU A 136 23.98 71.03 -11.95
CA GLU A 136 24.98 71.20 -12.98
C GLU A 136 25.32 72.68 -13.29
N ARG A 137 24.29 73.52 -13.32
CA ARG A 137 24.44 74.95 -13.48
C ARG A 137 25.16 75.59 -12.28
N ALA A 138 24.78 75.22 -11.06
CA ALA A 138 25.47 75.68 -9.87
C ALA A 138 26.93 75.29 -9.82
N GLU A 139 27.26 74.05 -10.23
CA GLU A 139 28.65 73.62 -10.32
C GLU A 139 29.47 74.43 -11.34
N ARG A 140 28.91 74.83 -12.48
CA ARG A 140 29.55 75.71 -13.45
C ARG A 140 29.80 77.08 -12.86
N LEU A 141 28.77 77.71 -12.22
CA LEU A 141 28.88 79.02 -11.61
C LEU A 141 29.88 79.06 -10.43
N ARG A 142 29.99 77.98 -9.70
CA ARG A 142 30.94 77.83 -8.60
C ARG A 142 32.38 77.85 -9.16
N ARG A 143 32.67 77.13 -10.29
CA ARG A 143 33.98 77.18 -10.92
C ARG A 143 34.38 78.55 -11.39
N GLU A 144 33.39 79.38 -11.78
CA GLU A 144 33.54 80.80 -12.13
C GLU A 144 33.59 81.74 -10.91
N ASN A 145 33.54 81.18 -9.66
CA ASN A 145 33.43 81.96 -8.40
C ASN A 145 32.19 82.85 -8.31
N ALA A 146 31.12 82.55 -9.06
CA ALA A 146 29.91 83.34 -9.12
C ALA A 146 28.88 83.03 -8.03
N ILE A 147 29.01 81.86 -7.33
CA ILE A 147 28.19 81.46 -6.21
C ILE A 147 29.01 80.89 -5.08
N ALA A 148 28.41 80.89 -3.83
CA ALA A 148 28.99 80.27 -2.67
C ALA A 148 28.97 78.71 -2.72
N ASN A 149 29.96 78.07 -2.06
CA ASN A 149 30.00 76.62 -1.98
C ASN A 149 28.72 76.03 -1.35
N GLU A 150 28.17 76.69 -0.33
CA GLU A 150 26.93 76.28 0.34
C GLU A 150 25.73 76.18 -0.63
N GLU A 151 25.61 77.11 -1.58
CA GLU A 151 24.51 77.08 -2.54
C GLU A 151 24.70 75.94 -3.55
N ARG A 152 25.93 75.67 -3.96
CA ARG A 152 26.25 74.49 -4.78
C ARG A 152 25.90 73.19 -4.06
N ASP A 153 26.33 73.06 -2.79
CA ASP A 153 26.09 71.85 -1.95
C ASP A 153 24.60 71.63 -1.72
N ARG A 154 23.83 72.68 -1.51
CA ARG A 154 22.39 72.62 -1.37
C ARG A 154 21.71 72.09 -2.65
N ARG A 155 22.12 72.57 -3.84
CA ARG A 155 21.54 72.13 -5.15
C ARG A 155 21.91 70.68 -5.42
N GLU A 156 23.13 70.30 -5.15
CA GLU A 156 23.58 68.91 -5.28
C GLU A 156 22.79 67.98 -4.35
N SER A 157 22.66 68.34 -3.07
CA SER A 157 21.86 67.58 -2.10
C SER A 157 20.43 67.42 -2.53
N PHE A 158 19.79 68.50 -3.05
CA PHE A 158 18.43 68.47 -3.57
C PHE A 158 18.28 67.52 -4.80
N ALA A 159 19.29 67.52 -5.69
CA ALA A 159 19.30 66.58 -6.81
C ALA A 159 19.38 65.12 -6.33
N GLN A 160 20.24 64.85 -5.37
CA GLN A 160 20.39 63.52 -4.76
C GLN A 160 19.10 63.08 -4.03
N GLU A 161 18.46 63.98 -3.24
CA GLU A 161 17.17 63.71 -2.58
C GLU A 161 16.08 63.41 -3.59
N SER A 162 16.01 64.23 -4.71
CA SER A 162 15.03 64.01 -5.75
C SER A 162 15.23 62.68 -6.46
N ALA A 163 16.47 62.23 -6.66
CA ALA A 163 16.80 60.90 -7.23
C ALA A 163 16.36 59.78 -6.31
N ALA A 164 16.58 59.93 -5.00
CA ALA A 164 16.11 58.97 -4.03
C ALA A 164 14.55 58.86 -3.97
N GLN A 165 13.86 59.97 -4.20
CA GLN A 165 12.41 60.01 -4.30
C GLN A 165 11.89 59.22 -5.55
N VAL A 166 12.55 59.33 -6.70
CA VAL A 166 12.22 58.49 -7.86
C VAL A 166 12.34 57.03 -7.52
N ALA A 167 13.43 56.59 -6.89
CA ALA A 167 13.62 55.20 -6.51
C ALA A 167 12.52 54.71 -5.53
N ALA A 168 12.08 55.55 -4.61
CA ALA A 168 11.00 55.21 -3.67
C ALA A 168 9.65 55.03 -4.40
N VAL A 169 9.29 55.92 -5.34
CA VAL A 169 8.07 55.80 -6.12
C VAL A 169 8.10 54.62 -7.08
N GLU A 170 9.25 54.32 -7.67
CA GLU A 170 9.42 53.12 -8.51
C GLU A 170 9.23 51.82 -7.70
N ALA A 171 9.71 51.77 -6.46
CA ALA A 171 9.48 50.62 -5.59
C ALA A 171 7.97 50.49 -5.21
N ALA A 172 7.29 51.57 -4.93
CA ALA A 172 5.84 51.58 -4.67
C ALA A 172 5.04 51.16 -5.91
N LEU A 173 5.42 51.63 -7.10
CA LEU A 173 4.80 51.19 -8.36
C LEU A 173 4.94 49.68 -8.60
N ARG A 174 6.15 49.16 -8.46
CA ARG A 174 6.36 47.70 -8.61
C ARG A 174 5.50 46.88 -7.62
N ALA A 175 5.35 47.31 -6.39
CA ALA A 175 4.49 46.66 -5.39
C ALA A 175 3.01 46.67 -5.84
N SER A 176 2.53 47.81 -6.40
CA SER A 176 1.17 47.92 -6.89
C SER A 176 0.93 47.08 -8.15
N GLU A 177 1.88 47.03 -9.06
CA GLU A 177 1.85 46.16 -10.25
C GLU A 177 1.75 44.68 -9.87
N LEU A 178 2.51 44.23 -8.84
CA LEU A 178 2.38 42.88 -8.30
C LEU A 178 0.98 42.62 -7.72
N ASN A 179 0.40 43.57 -7.01
CA ASN A 179 -0.95 43.43 -6.47
C ASN A 179 -1.99 43.34 -7.62
N LEU A 180 -1.80 44.08 -8.70
CA LEU A 180 -2.64 43.96 -9.89
C LEU A 180 -2.46 42.60 -10.58
N GLU A 181 -1.26 42.07 -10.68
CA GLU A 181 -1.00 40.72 -11.18
C GLU A 181 -1.72 39.67 -10.33
N PHE A 182 -1.67 39.81 -9.00
CA PHE A 182 -2.31 38.87 -8.09
C PHE A 182 -3.84 38.87 -8.13
N THR A 183 -4.47 39.83 -8.80
CA THR A 183 -5.91 39.79 -9.10
C THR A 183 -6.26 38.65 -10.06
N ARG A 184 -5.28 38.14 -10.85
CA ARG A 184 -5.40 36.96 -11.67
C ARG A 184 -4.90 35.77 -10.87
N VAL A 185 -5.81 35.02 -10.29
CA VAL A 185 -5.47 33.83 -9.51
C VAL A 185 -5.25 32.68 -10.47
N THR A 186 -4.01 32.21 -10.59
CA THR A 186 -3.61 31.17 -11.52
C THR A 186 -3.32 29.84 -10.83
N SER A 187 -3.39 28.74 -11.59
CA SER A 187 -2.98 27.43 -11.09
C SER A 187 -1.47 27.38 -10.86
N PRO A 188 -0.99 26.98 -9.68
CA PRO A 188 0.43 26.83 -9.39
C PRO A 188 1.05 25.55 -9.95
N ILE A 189 0.23 24.54 -10.27
CA ILE A 189 0.64 23.22 -10.74
C ILE A 189 -0.21 22.75 -11.92
N ASN A 190 0.26 21.74 -12.64
CA ASN A 190 -0.56 20.99 -13.57
C ASN A 190 -1.39 19.97 -12.80
N GLY A 191 -2.70 19.84 -13.09
CA GLY A 191 -3.52 18.89 -12.37
C GLY A 191 -5.00 19.06 -12.65
N ARG A 192 -5.80 18.39 -11.83
CA ARG A 192 -7.26 18.52 -11.87
C ARG A 192 -7.70 19.53 -10.81
N VAL A 193 -8.47 20.52 -11.24
CA VAL A 193 -9.09 21.49 -10.35
C VAL A 193 -10.36 20.89 -9.73
N SER A 194 -10.61 21.21 -8.47
CA SER A 194 -11.82 20.84 -7.75
C SER A 194 -12.99 21.76 -8.13
N ARG A 195 -14.06 21.73 -7.35
CA ARG A 195 -15.16 22.70 -7.49
C ARG A 195 -14.73 24.10 -7.09
N ALA A 196 -15.41 25.11 -7.60
CA ALA A 196 -15.32 26.46 -7.09
C ALA A 196 -16.02 26.54 -5.73
N ILE A 197 -15.28 26.92 -4.68
CA ILE A 197 -15.84 27.11 -3.33
C ILE A 197 -16.47 28.46 -3.21
N VAL A 198 -15.98 29.43 -4.01
CA VAL A 198 -16.45 30.81 -4.07
C VAL A 198 -16.92 31.11 -5.48
N THR A 199 -18.09 31.75 -5.59
CA THR A 199 -18.69 32.15 -6.86
C THR A 199 -18.47 33.62 -7.16
N GLU A 200 -18.77 34.04 -8.38
CA GLU A 200 -18.72 35.45 -8.80
C GLU A 200 -19.58 36.35 -7.90
N GLY A 201 -19.12 37.55 -7.66
CA GLY A 201 -19.77 38.54 -6.79
C GLY A 201 -19.44 38.41 -5.29
N ASN A 202 -18.77 37.35 -4.87
CA ASN A 202 -18.36 37.21 -3.46
C ASN A 202 -17.06 37.96 -3.16
N LEU A 203 -16.98 38.48 -1.96
CA LEU A 203 -15.76 39.07 -1.40
C LEU A 203 -14.83 37.97 -0.91
N VAL A 204 -13.56 38.03 -1.28
CA VAL A 204 -12.51 37.14 -0.82
C VAL A 204 -11.42 37.89 -0.05
N SER A 205 -10.86 37.26 0.96
CA SER A 205 -9.82 37.83 1.82
C SER A 205 -8.48 37.14 1.61
N SER A 206 -7.38 37.91 1.68
CA SER A 206 -6.00 37.44 1.59
C SER A 206 -5.24 37.54 2.91
N GLY A 207 -5.92 37.81 4.04
CA GLY A 207 -5.28 37.99 5.34
C GLY A 207 -4.56 36.75 5.86
N PRO A 208 -3.45 36.89 6.62
CA PRO A 208 -2.77 35.76 7.24
C PRO A 208 -3.72 34.98 8.17
N GLY A 209 -3.85 33.68 7.99
CA GLY A 209 -4.73 32.80 8.76
C GLY A 209 -6.21 32.81 8.34
N GLU A 210 -6.67 33.80 7.57
CA GLU A 210 -8.07 33.97 7.14
C GLU A 210 -8.24 34.00 5.62
N ALA A 211 -7.17 33.70 4.86
CA ALA A 211 -7.25 33.69 3.40
C ALA A 211 -8.32 32.72 2.91
N THR A 212 -9.25 33.20 2.11
CA THR A 212 -10.38 32.43 1.58
C THR A 212 -9.89 31.31 0.68
N LEU A 213 -10.32 30.06 0.94
CA LEU A 213 -10.07 28.95 0.04
C LEU A 213 -10.98 29.09 -1.19
N LEU A 214 -10.37 29.19 -2.37
CA LEU A 214 -11.10 29.33 -3.65
C LEU A 214 -11.40 27.98 -4.29
N THR A 215 -10.39 27.13 -4.39
CA THR A 215 -10.45 25.77 -4.91
C THR A 215 -9.19 24.98 -4.50
N THR A 216 -9.13 23.71 -4.85
CA THR A 216 -7.94 22.88 -4.70
C THR A 216 -7.53 22.32 -6.05
N VAL A 217 -6.24 22.27 -6.35
CA VAL A 217 -5.69 21.61 -7.53
C VAL A 217 -4.81 20.46 -7.08
N VAL A 218 -5.03 19.26 -7.65
CA VAL A 218 -4.25 18.05 -7.35
C VAL A 218 -3.58 17.52 -8.60
N SER A 219 -2.32 17.16 -8.50
CA SER A 219 -1.63 16.45 -9.59
C SER A 219 -2.23 15.05 -9.76
N LEU A 220 -2.29 14.55 -11.01
CA LEU A 220 -2.82 13.21 -11.29
C LEU A 220 -1.76 12.22 -11.75
N ASP A 221 -0.69 12.66 -12.39
CA ASP A 221 0.38 11.80 -12.88
C ASP A 221 1.73 12.44 -12.57
N PRO A 222 2.61 11.69 -11.89
CA PRO A 222 2.39 10.41 -11.23
C PRO A 222 1.51 10.51 -9.97
N VAL A 223 1.13 9.33 -9.40
CA VAL A 223 0.46 9.23 -8.09
C VAL A 223 1.31 8.44 -7.11
N TYR A 224 1.19 8.76 -5.84
CA TYR A 224 1.78 8.01 -4.75
C TYR A 224 0.78 7.01 -4.17
N ALA A 225 1.27 5.83 -3.81
CA ALA A 225 0.56 4.88 -2.96
C ALA A 225 1.31 4.75 -1.64
N TYR A 226 0.71 5.21 -0.55
CA TYR A 226 1.24 5.04 0.79
C TYR A 226 0.67 3.77 1.41
N PHE A 227 1.53 3.03 2.10
CA PHE A 227 1.16 1.83 2.84
C PHE A 227 2.01 1.71 4.09
N ASP A 228 1.51 0.96 5.06
CA ASP A 228 2.22 0.70 6.30
C ASP A 228 2.59 -0.80 6.32
N ALA A 229 3.86 -1.10 6.57
CA ALA A 229 4.41 -2.46 6.64
C ALA A 229 4.85 -2.78 8.07
N ASP A 230 4.57 -4.00 8.54
CA ASP A 230 4.95 -4.45 9.87
C ASP A 230 6.47 -4.53 10.04
N GLU A 231 6.97 -4.31 11.26
CA GLU A 231 8.38 -4.40 11.61
C GLU A 231 9.02 -5.72 11.16
N GLN A 232 8.31 -6.85 11.32
CA GLN A 232 8.84 -8.16 10.93
C GLN A 232 9.08 -8.25 9.42
N ILE A 233 8.20 -7.67 8.62
CA ILE A 233 8.34 -7.59 7.17
C ILE A 233 9.54 -6.70 6.84
N TYR A 234 9.62 -5.51 7.44
CA TYR A 234 10.74 -4.59 7.25
C TYR A 234 12.09 -5.25 7.57
N LEU A 235 12.20 -5.96 8.69
CA LEU A 235 13.42 -6.67 9.07
C LEU A 235 13.78 -7.77 8.07
N ARG A 236 12.81 -8.50 7.51
CA ARG A 236 13.08 -9.49 6.44
C ARG A 236 13.71 -8.86 5.19
N TYR A 237 13.27 -7.66 4.83
CA TYR A 237 13.82 -6.94 3.66
C TYR A 237 15.19 -6.31 3.91
N THR A 238 15.48 -5.93 5.15
CA THR A 238 16.73 -5.23 5.51
C THR A 238 17.83 -6.14 6.01
N THR A 239 17.48 -7.29 6.66
CA THR A 239 18.44 -8.22 7.28
C THR A 239 18.61 -9.53 6.53
N GLY A 240 17.85 -9.77 5.44
CA GLY A 240 17.91 -11.02 4.64
C GLY A 240 19.33 -11.33 4.18
N SER A 241 19.80 -12.53 4.54
CA SER A 241 21.14 -13.03 4.27
C SER A 241 21.39 -13.16 2.76
N GLY A 242 22.37 -12.42 2.24
CA GLY A 242 22.95 -12.63 0.91
C GLY A 242 22.94 -11.44 -0.04
N ARG A 243 22.36 -10.30 0.31
CA ARG A 243 22.40 -9.09 -0.52
C ARG A 243 23.12 -7.95 0.21
N SER A 244 23.92 -7.20 -0.55
CA SER A 244 24.53 -5.95 -0.07
C SER A 244 23.44 -5.11 0.63
N ARG A 245 23.74 -4.62 1.84
CA ARG A 245 22.88 -3.66 2.56
C ARG A 245 22.38 -2.61 1.56
N GLY A 246 21.07 -2.64 1.23
CA GLY A 246 20.44 -1.60 0.42
C GLY A 246 19.80 -2.03 -0.90
N SER A 247 19.82 -3.31 -1.33
CA SER A 247 19.10 -3.73 -2.54
C SER A 247 17.77 -4.40 -2.23
N ILE A 248 16.80 -3.63 -1.76
CA ILE A 248 15.39 -4.04 -1.78
C ILE A 248 14.96 -4.08 -3.26
N ASP A 249 14.32 -5.16 -3.71
CA ASP A 249 13.66 -5.15 -5.01
C ASP A 249 12.55 -4.10 -4.95
N ARG A 250 12.73 -3.02 -5.69
CA ARG A 250 11.83 -1.86 -5.64
C ARG A 250 10.57 -2.05 -6.48
N ARG A 251 10.42 -3.19 -7.15
CA ARG A 251 9.23 -3.48 -7.94
C ARG A 251 8.06 -3.74 -7.02
N ILE A 252 7.00 -2.97 -7.20
CA ILE A 252 5.76 -3.10 -6.49
C ILE A 252 4.62 -3.17 -7.49
N ARG A 253 3.65 -4.01 -7.23
CA ARG A 253 2.46 -4.13 -8.06
C ARG A 253 1.25 -3.64 -7.28
N MET A 254 0.29 -3.10 -7.99
CA MET A 254 -0.92 -2.53 -7.42
C MET A 254 -2.17 -3.03 -8.13
N ALA A 255 -3.24 -3.15 -7.35
CA ALA A 255 -4.59 -3.36 -7.83
C ALA A 255 -5.57 -2.43 -7.11
N LEU A 256 -6.55 -1.94 -7.83
CA LEU A 256 -7.73 -1.30 -7.25
C LEU A 256 -8.64 -2.39 -6.62
N SER A 257 -9.61 -1.99 -5.80
CA SER A 257 -10.52 -2.92 -5.12
C SER A 257 -11.40 -3.75 -6.07
N ASN A 258 -11.62 -3.25 -7.28
CA ASN A 258 -12.43 -3.90 -8.34
C ASN A 258 -11.58 -4.62 -9.40
N GLU A 259 -10.25 -4.66 -9.25
CA GLU A 259 -9.35 -5.34 -10.19
C GLU A 259 -8.96 -6.72 -9.65
N GLU A 260 -8.97 -7.72 -10.52
CA GLU A 260 -8.41 -9.04 -10.23
C GLU A 260 -6.91 -9.05 -10.49
N GLY A 261 -6.15 -9.74 -9.62
CA GLY A 261 -4.70 -9.75 -9.69
C GLY A 261 -4.06 -8.43 -9.28
N PHE A 262 -2.93 -8.08 -9.91
CA PHE A 262 -2.16 -6.86 -9.68
C PHE A 262 -1.62 -6.33 -11.02
N PRO A 263 -2.48 -5.71 -11.84
CA PRO A 263 -2.14 -5.37 -13.22
C PRO A 263 -1.21 -4.16 -13.35
N ARG A 264 -1.08 -3.33 -12.32
CA ARG A 264 -0.34 -2.08 -12.37
C ARG A 264 1.04 -2.24 -11.74
N GLU A 265 2.07 -1.82 -12.47
CA GLU A 265 3.45 -1.87 -11.99
C GLU A 265 3.91 -0.48 -11.57
N GLY A 266 4.66 -0.42 -10.48
CA GLY A 266 5.23 0.78 -9.93
C GLY A 266 6.56 0.50 -9.23
N GLN A 267 7.10 1.51 -8.58
CA GLN A 267 8.37 1.42 -7.87
C GLN A 267 8.25 1.96 -6.46
N LEU A 268 8.78 1.21 -5.50
CA LEU A 268 9.01 1.69 -4.15
C LEU A 268 10.10 2.77 -4.22
N ASP A 269 9.77 4.02 -3.88
CA ASP A 269 10.70 5.14 -3.93
C ASP A 269 11.11 5.63 -2.54
N PHE A 270 10.31 5.36 -1.52
CA PHE A 270 10.57 5.84 -0.17
C PHE A 270 10.12 4.82 0.90
N LEU A 271 10.94 4.68 1.93
CA LEU A 271 10.62 4.06 3.21
C LEU A 271 10.97 5.07 4.29
N ASP A 272 10.10 5.21 5.28
CA ASP A 272 10.34 6.13 6.39
C ASP A 272 11.60 5.74 7.16
N ASN A 273 12.21 6.71 7.83
CA ASN A 273 13.43 6.51 8.62
C ASN A 273 13.13 6.09 10.07
N GLN A 274 11.85 6.06 10.44
CA GLN A 274 11.39 5.75 11.79
C GLN A 274 10.13 4.88 11.72
N LEU A 275 10.06 3.88 12.63
CA LEU A 275 8.85 3.11 12.86
C LEU A 275 7.90 3.91 13.75
N ASP A 276 6.61 3.78 13.47
CA ASP A 276 5.57 4.25 14.39
C ASP A 276 5.52 3.31 15.60
N SER A 277 5.92 3.81 16.77
CA SER A 277 5.98 3.04 18.01
C SER A 277 4.60 2.63 18.54
N GLY A 278 3.52 3.29 18.10
CA GLY A 278 2.15 2.98 18.52
C GLY A 278 1.58 1.78 17.76
N THR A 279 1.96 1.61 16.52
CA THR A 279 1.46 0.53 15.63
C THR A 279 2.48 -0.54 15.31
N GLY A 280 3.79 -0.28 15.55
CA GLY A 280 4.88 -1.19 15.16
C GLY A 280 5.04 -1.31 13.65
N THR A 281 4.68 -0.28 12.89
CA THR A 281 4.75 -0.28 11.43
C THR A 281 5.70 0.78 10.90
N ILE A 282 6.20 0.57 9.69
CA ILE A 282 6.96 1.55 8.92
C ILE A 282 6.19 1.97 7.69
N ARG A 283 6.16 3.25 7.41
CA ARG A 283 5.49 3.79 6.23
C ARG A 283 6.34 3.66 4.99
N GLY A 284 5.76 3.04 3.97
CA GLY A 284 6.31 2.95 2.62
C GLY A 284 5.52 3.82 1.65
N ARG A 285 6.20 4.26 0.59
CA ARG A 285 5.60 4.99 -0.53
C ARG A 285 6.08 4.40 -1.84
N ALA A 286 5.14 4.16 -2.73
CA ALA A 286 5.42 3.73 -4.09
C ALA A 286 4.86 4.74 -5.11
N VAL A 287 5.52 4.83 -6.26
CA VAL A 287 5.15 5.69 -7.38
C VAL A 287 4.52 4.87 -8.48
N PHE A 288 3.38 5.34 -8.99
CA PHE A 288 2.68 4.75 -10.12
C PHE A 288 2.37 5.81 -11.16
N HIS A 289 2.53 5.47 -12.45
CA HIS A 289 2.05 6.30 -13.55
C HIS A 289 0.52 6.21 -13.66
N ASN A 290 -0.08 7.32 -14.02
CA ASN A 290 -1.53 7.47 -14.13
C ASN A 290 -1.90 8.20 -15.43
N THR A 291 -1.31 7.78 -16.53
CA THR A 291 -1.53 8.42 -17.85
C THR A 291 -2.96 8.30 -18.35
N ASP A 292 -3.69 7.28 -17.88
CA ASP A 292 -5.11 7.05 -18.19
C ASP A 292 -6.07 7.83 -17.27
N GLY A 293 -5.55 8.45 -16.20
CA GLY A 293 -6.33 9.25 -15.24
C GLY A 293 -7.30 8.45 -14.35
N GLN A 294 -7.20 7.11 -14.34
CA GLN A 294 -8.08 6.23 -13.56
C GLN A 294 -7.74 6.21 -12.06
N LEU A 295 -6.49 6.49 -11.72
CA LEU A 295 -6.02 6.50 -10.34
C LEU A 295 -6.37 7.84 -9.69
N THR A 296 -7.51 7.89 -9.02
CA THR A 296 -7.93 9.08 -8.27
C THR A 296 -7.29 9.10 -6.88
N PRO A 297 -6.62 10.20 -6.47
CA PRO A 297 -6.14 10.35 -5.10
C PRO A 297 -7.26 10.12 -4.08
N GLY A 298 -6.95 9.40 -2.99
CA GLY A 298 -7.90 9.01 -1.96
C GLY A 298 -8.41 7.57 -2.08
N LEU A 299 -8.28 6.91 -3.22
CA LEU A 299 -8.70 5.51 -3.39
C LEU A 299 -7.85 4.56 -2.54
N PHE A 300 -8.48 3.51 -2.02
CA PHE A 300 -7.80 2.38 -1.44
C PHE A 300 -7.25 1.46 -2.52
N VAL A 301 -6.07 0.93 -2.27
CA VAL A 301 -5.37 0.05 -3.19
C VAL A 301 -4.76 -1.14 -2.44
N ARG A 302 -4.69 -2.28 -3.12
CA ARG A 302 -3.89 -3.43 -2.69
C ARG A 302 -2.54 -3.33 -3.36
N LEU A 303 -1.49 -3.51 -2.59
CA LEU A 303 -0.11 -3.44 -3.04
C LEU A 303 0.56 -4.79 -2.79
N ARG A 304 1.43 -5.21 -3.70
CA ARG A 304 2.20 -6.44 -3.59
C ARG A 304 3.67 -6.12 -3.87
N LEU A 305 4.49 -6.23 -2.84
CA LEU A 305 5.93 -6.03 -2.92
C LEU A 305 6.63 -7.39 -3.09
N ALA A 306 7.56 -7.48 -4.02
CA ALA A 306 8.36 -8.68 -4.16
C ALA A 306 9.23 -8.88 -2.90
N GLY A 307 9.13 -10.06 -2.30
CA GLY A 307 9.92 -10.46 -1.16
C GLY A 307 11.43 -10.46 -1.44
N ALA A 308 12.21 -11.08 -0.57
CA ALA A 308 13.68 -11.08 -0.65
C ALA A 308 14.29 -11.66 -1.95
N GLY A 309 13.50 -11.75 -3.00
CA GLY A 309 13.85 -12.25 -4.34
C GLY A 309 13.33 -13.64 -4.62
N SER A 310 13.63 -14.13 -5.82
CA SER A 310 13.38 -15.52 -6.21
C SER A 310 14.41 -16.43 -5.56
N TYR A 311 13.97 -17.54 -4.99
CA TYR A 311 14.83 -18.59 -4.44
C TYR A 311 14.32 -19.96 -4.90
N HIS A 312 15.21 -20.96 -4.93
CA HIS A 312 14.81 -22.34 -5.21
C HIS A 312 14.01 -22.88 -4.03
N GLY A 313 12.70 -22.97 -4.19
CA GLY A 313 11.77 -23.46 -3.18
C GLY A 313 11.30 -24.86 -3.47
N LEU A 314 11.12 -25.66 -2.41
CA LEU A 314 10.48 -26.97 -2.51
C LEU A 314 8.97 -26.78 -2.37
N LEU A 315 8.23 -27.29 -3.32
CA LEU A 315 6.79 -27.14 -3.45
C LEU A 315 6.08 -28.48 -3.35
N ILE A 316 5.02 -28.53 -2.56
CA ILE A 316 4.17 -29.71 -2.39
C ILE A 316 2.70 -29.34 -2.47
N GLN A 317 1.85 -30.30 -2.72
CA GLN A 317 0.39 -30.10 -2.61
C GLN A 317 0.03 -29.90 -1.14
N ASP A 318 -0.76 -28.88 -0.81
CA ASP A 318 -1.12 -28.54 0.58
C ASP A 318 -1.84 -29.69 1.31
N ARG A 319 -2.58 -30.53 0.58
CA ARG A 319 -3.25 -31.73 1.11
C ARG A 319 -2.31 -32.84 1.59
N ALA A 320 -1.01 -32.78 1.23
CA ALA A 320 -0.01 -33.72 1.72
C ALA A 320 0.43 -33.42 3.16
N VAL A 321 0.08 -32.24 3.68
CA VAL A 321 0.49 -31.78 5.00
C VAL A 321 -0.44 -32.32 6.07
N GLY A 322 0.11 -33.11 6.99
CA GLY A 322 -0.55 -33.54 8.21
C GLY A 322 -0.28 -32.57 9.36
N THR A 323 -1.17 -32.59 10.35
CA THR A 323 -0.99 -31.85 11.60
C THR A 323 -1.05 -32.81 12.78
N ASP A 324 -0.01 -32.81 13.59
CA ASP A 324 0.06 -33.58 14.82
C ASP A 324 0.30 -32.60 15.99
N LEU A 325 -0.76 -32.38 16.79
CA LEU A 325 -0.81 -31.31 17.78
C LEU A 325 -0.44 -29.96 17.18
N SER A 326 0.73 -29.44 17.49
CA SER A 326 1.25 -28.16 16.97
C SER A 326 2.27 -28.31 15.83
N LYS A 327 2.64 -29.54 15.45
CA LYS A 327 3.69 -29.81 14.47
C LYS A 327 3.08 -30.14 13.10
N LYS A 328 3.62 -29.54 12.06
CA LYS A 328 3.31 -29.89 10.68
C LYS A 328 4.28 -30.99 10.21
N PHE A 329 3.74 -31.98 9.51
CA PHE A 329 4.52 -33.10 9.00
C PHE A 329 4.03 -33.56 7.65
N VAL A 330 4.86 -34.33 6.96
CA VAL A 330 4.51 -35.08 5.74
C VAL A 330 4.93 -36.54 5.92
N TYR A 331 4.28 -37.42 5.19
CA TYR A 331 4.71 -38.80 5.06
C TYR A 331 5.53 -38.96 3.77
N VAL A 332 6.79 -39.34 3.92
CA VAL A 332 7.70 -39.65 2.81
C VAL A 332 7.70 -41.16 2.58
N VAL A 333 7.72 -41.58 1.35
CA VAL A 333 7.81 -42.99 0.98
C VAL A 333 9.27 -43.34 0.70
N SER A 334 9.83 -44.22 1.53
CA SER A 334 11.22 -44.68 1.39
C SER A 334 11.39 -45.57 0.12
N PRO A 335 12.61 -45.85 -0.37
CA PRO A 335 12.86 -46.77 -1.46
C PRO A 335 12.38 -48.20 -1.19
N LYS A 336 12.12 -48.55 0.09
CA LYS A 336 11.54 -49.84 0.50
C LYS A 336 10.02 -49.84 0.55
N ASN A 337 9.38 -48.78 0.08
CA ASN A 337 7.93 -48.52 0.20
C ASN A 337 7.43 -48.44 1.64
N GLU A 338 8.25 -47.99 2.59
CA GLU A 338 7.90 -47.76 3.97
C GLU A 338 7.60 -46.30 4.20
N ILE A 339 6.66 -46.01 5.10
CA ILE A 339 6.26 -44.67 5.46
C ILE A 339 7.18 -44.07 6.51
N GLU A 340 7.81 -42.95 6.18
CA GLU A 340 8.60 -42.15 7.16
C GLU A 340 7.81 -40.91 7.56
N TYR A 341 7.67 -40.70 8.87
CA TYR A 341 7.16 -39.45 9.42
C TYR A 341 8.25 -38.38 9.39
N ARG A 342 8.00 -37.26 8.72
CA ARG A 342 8.98 -36.20 8.60
C ARG A 342 8.38 -34.84 8.99
N PRO A 343 8.85 -34.22 10.09
CA PRO A 343 8.43 -32.88 10.46
C PRO A 343 8.94 -31.87 9.41
N VAL A 344 8.10 -30.89 9.07
CA VAL A 344 8.41 -29.89 8.06
C VAL A 344 8.11 -28.49 8.56
N THR A 345 8.92 -27.53 8.11
CA THR A 345 8.61 -26.10 8.28
C THR A 345 7.98 -25.57 6.99
N LEU A 346 6.76 -25.07 7.10
CA LEU A 346 6.00 -24.60 5.96
C LEU A 346 6.26 -23.11 5.68
N GLY A 347 6.14 -22.76 4.42
CA GLY A 347 6.07 -21.40 3.90
C GLY A 347 4.64 -21.05 3.39
N PRO A 348 4.49 -19.97 2.63
CA PRO A 348 3.23 -19.58 2.03
C PRO A 348 2.78 -20.58 0.94
N ILE A 349 1.54 -20.40 0.47
CA ILE A 349 1.06 -21.07 -0.75
C ILE A 349 1.41 -20.16 -1.94
N VAL A 350 2.03 -20.73 -2.95
CA VAL A 350 2.40 -20.06 -4.21
C VAL A 350 1.86 -20.91 -5.36
N ASP A 351 1.09 -20.31 -6.24
CA ASP A 351 0.44 -20.98 -7.40
C ASP A 351 -0.29 -22.29 -7.02
N GLY A 352 -0.99 -22.28 -5.86
CA GLY A 352 -1.75 -23.45 -5.38
C GLY A 352 -0.92 -24.53 -4.72
N LEU A 353 0.40 -24.38 -4.61
CA LEU A 353 1.31 -25.30 -3.95
C LEU A 353 1.87 -24.69 -2.66
N ARG A 354 2.09 -25.54 -1.65
CA ARG A 354 2.68 -25.13 -0.37
C ARG A 354 4.21 -25.14 -0.47
N VAL A 355 4.84 -24.06 -0.13
CA VAL A 355 6.30 -23.97 0.03
C VAL A 355 6.72 -24.73 1.29
N VAL A 356 7.80 -25.51 1.20
CA VAL A 356 8.45 -26.15 2.33
C VAL A 356 9.84 -25.56 2.52
N ARG A 357 10.07 -24.94 3.70
CA ARG A 357 11.35 -24.29 4.00
C ARG A 357 12.41 -25.25 4.47
N SER A 358 11.99 -26.34 5.15
CA SER A 358 12.91 -27.38 5.62
C SER A 358 12.19 -28.70 5.88
N GLY A 359 12.94 -29.82 5.86
CA GLY A 359 12.44 -31.15 6.14
C GLY A 359 12.30 -32.07 4.94
N LEU A 360 12.39 -31.57 3.71
CA LEU A 360 12.30 -32.35 2.47
C LEU A 360 13.48 -32.11 1.55
N LYS A 361 13.63 -32.99 0.55
CA LYS A 361 14.56 -32.86 -0.57
C LYS A 361 13.80 -32.88 -1.91
N ALA A 362 14.37 -32.27 -2.91
CA ALA A 362 13.80 -32.31 -4.25
C ALA A 362 13.65 -33.74 -4.77
N GLY A 363 12.52 -34.02 -5.41
CA GLY A 363 12.23 -35.33 -5.99
C GLY A 363 11.80 -36.41 -5.01
N GLU A 364 11.77 -36.17 -3.69
CA GLU A 364 11.28 -37.17 -2.73
C GLU A 364 9.79 -37.46 -2.94
N PRO A 365 9.36 -38.73 -2.97
CA PRO A 365 7.95 -39.09 -3.07
C PRO A 365 7.26 -38.91 -1.72
N ILE A 366 6.19 -38.12 -1.71
CA ILE A 366 5.38 -37.84 -0.51
C ILE A 366 3.95 -38.32 -0.71
N VAL A 367 3.29 -38.74 0.35
CA VAL A 367 1.89 -39.17 0.32
C VAL A 367 0.98 -37.93 0.25
N VAL A 368 0.12 -37.89 -0.76
CA VAL A 368 -0.85 -36.79 -0.97
C VAL A 368 -2.28 -37.18 -0.65
N ASN A 369 -2.63 -38.50 -0.75
CA ASN A 369 -3.93 -39.02 -0.35
C ASN A 369 -3.76 -40.31 0.44
N GLY A 370 -4.67 -40.53 1.42
CA GLY A 370 -4.65 -41.74 2.25
C GLY A 370 -3.91 -41.59 3.58
N LEU A 371 -3.56 -40.35 3.98
CA LEU A 371 -2.83 -40.09 5.23
C LEU A 371 -3.50 -40.70 6.47
N GLN A 372 -4.84 -40.82 6.49
CA GLN A 372 -5.60 -41.37 7.63
C GLN A 372 -5.49 -42.89 7.76
N ARG A 373 -5.02 -43.58 6.72
CA ARG A 373 -4.94 -45.05 6.67
C ARG A 373 -3.55 -45.59 6.92
N ILE A 374 -2.59 -44.73 7.15
CA ILE A 374 -1.18 -45.09 7.26
C ILE A 374 -0.59 -44.61 8.59
N ARG A 375 0.45 -45.31 9.02
CA ARG A 375 1.24 -44.98 10.21
C ARG A 375 2.72 -45.11 9.85
N PRO A 376 3.61 -44.44 10.59
CA PRO A 376 5.05 -44.60 10.36
C PRO A 376 5.48 -46.07 10.46
N GLY A 377 6.37 -46.49 9.58
CA GLY A 377 6.96 -47.86 9.53
C GLY A 377 6.12 -48.90 8.84
N ILE A 378 4.92 -48.58 8.28
CA ILE A 378 4.16 -49.58 7.50
C ILE A 378 4.58 -49.55 6.02
N GLN A 379 4.51 -50.74 5.39
CA GLN A 379 4.67 -50.84 3.93
C GLN A 379 3.40 -50.40 3.20
N VAL A 380 3.56 -49.67 2.12
CA VAL A 380 2.47 -49.17 1.29
C VAL A 380 2.68 -49.54 -0.17
N LYS A 381 1.60 -49.52 -0.95
CA LYS A 381 1.66 -49.61 -2.40
C LYS A 381 1.46 -48.20 -2.98
N PRO A 382 2.55 -47.53 -3.42
CA PRO A 382 2.43 -46.19 -3.97
C PRO A 382 1.76 -46.24 -5.35
N ILE A 383 0.81 -45.34 -5.58
CA ILE A 383 0.19 -45.05 -6.86
C ILE A 383 0.54 -43.61 -7.18
N ALA A 384 1.15 -43.38 -8.34
CA ALA A 384 1.45 -42.03 -8.77
C ALA A 384 0.14 -41.21 -8.87
N ASP A 385 0.05 -40.14 -8.10
CA ASP A 385 -0.94 -39.09 -8.33
C ASP A 385 -0.48 -38.35 -9.59
N GLY A 386 -1.39 -38.10 -10.55
CA GLY A 386 -1.02 -37.40 -11.79
C GLY A 386 -0.27 -36.10 -11.53
N PRO A 387 0.33 -35.46 -12.55
CA PRO A 387 1.11 -34.23 -12.34
C PRO A 387 0.26 -33.22 -11.57
N ALA A 388 0.87 -32.59 -10.56
CA ALA A 388 0.22 -31.60 -9.72
C ALA A 388 -0.32 -30.46 -10.61
N GLN A 389 -1.59 -30.56 -11.01
CA GLN A 389 -2.29 -29.46 -11.65
C GLN A 389 -2.63 -28.47 -10.55
N ALA A 390 -2.20 -27.23 -10.71
CA ALA A 390 -2.73 -26.11 -9.96
C ALA A 390 -4.24 -26.06 -10.27
N GLY A 391 -5.07 -26.53 -9.32
CA GLY A 391 -6.51 -26.38 -9.42
C GLY A 391 -6.85 -24.88 -9.35
N PRO A 392 -7.95 -24.45 -10.00
CA PRO A 392 -8.44 -23.10 -9.81
C PRO A 392 -8.73 -22.91 -8.32
N TYR A 393 -8.12 -21.90 -7.74
CA TYR A 393 -8.35 -21.51 -6.35
C TYR A 393 -9.76 -20.96 -6.24
N ASP A 394 -10.68 -21.73 -5.66
CA ASP A 394 -12.01 -21.23 -5.26
C ASP A 394 -11.84 -20.21 -4.14
N SER A 395 -11.93 -18.94 -4.47
CA SER A 395 -11.89 -17.81 -3.53
C SER A 395 -13.14 -17.66 -2.66
N ASN A 396 -14.02 -18.66 -2.61
CA ASN A 396 -15.34 -18.60 -1.95
C ASN A 396 -15.45 -19.41 -0.65
N ALA A 397 -14.38 -19.61 0.10
CA ALA A 397 -14.48 -20.25 1.42
C ALA A 397 -13.91 -19.35 2.52
N SER A 398 -14.64 -18.31 2.86
CA SER A 398 -14.58 -17.68 4.21
C SER A 398 -15.88 -16.92 4.49
N HIS A 399 -16.75 -17.61 5.22
CA HIS A 399 -17.76 -17.00 6.07
C HIS A 399 -17.16 -16.71 7.44
#